data_caed9d40fbace316d8e70ae10a96ac3d
#
_entry.id   caed9d40fbace316d8e70ae10a96ac3d
#
_cell.length_a   1.000
_cell.length_b   1.000
_cell.length_c   1.000
_cell.angle_alpha   90.00
_cell.angle_beta   90.00
_cell.angle_gamma   90.00
#
_symmetry.space_group_name_H-M   'P 1'
#
loop_
_entity.id
_entity.type
_entity.pdbx_description
1 polymer ?
#
loop_
_entity_poly.entity_id
_entity_poly.type
_entity_poly.pdbx_seq_one_letter_code
_entity_poly.pdbx_strand_id
1 'polypeptide(L)'
;MMDFSKEPNICIMDHPLLKHKISLLRDKRTGTNEFRKLVEEISMLEGFVALSDLPTEDVEVETPIETCMTPMIAGRKLAVVPILRAGLGMVPGILALTPSAKVGHIGMYRDEETFEPVEYFCKLPKPIEERLIVVTDPMLATGGSAIDAINQIKKHGGKTIKFVCIIGAPEGLEKLHKAHPDVQIYVGQLD
;
A
#
# COMPACT_ATOMS: atom_id res chain seq x y z
N MET A 1 -7.57 -23.78 -4.89
CA MET A 1 -6.71 -22.68 -4.42
C MET A 1 -6.22 -21.94 -5.65
N MET A 2 -6.36 -20.63 -5.66
CA MET A 2 -5.96 -19.78 -6.79
C MET A 2 -4.43 -19.82 -6.97
N ASP A 3 -3.96 -19.89 -8.21
CA ASP A 3 -2.52 -19.77 -8.49
C ASP A 3 -2.18 -18.29 -8.72
N PHE A 4 -1.79 -17.61 -7.64
CA PHE A 4 -1.51 -16.17 -7.65
C PHE A 4 -0.37 -15.76 -8.57
N SER A 5 0.52 -16.68 -8.95
CA SER A 5 1.63 -16.39 -9.87
C SER A 5 1.17 -16.08 -11.31
N LYS A 6 -0.07 -16.41 -11.63
CA LYS A 6 -0.69 -16.18 -12.94
C LYS A 6 -1.55 -14.91 -12.99
N GLU A 7 -1.77 -14.28 -11.85
CA GLU A 7 -2.61 -13.09 -11.77
C GLU A 7 -1.76 -11.83 -11.97
N PRO A 8 -1.96 -11.09 -13.06
CA PRO A 8 -1.11 -9.94 -13.40
C PRO A 8 -1.21 -8.79 -12.39
N ASN A 9 -2.29 -8.73 -11.62
CA ASN A 9 -2.53 -7.70 -10.63
C ASN A 9 -2.08 -8.10 -9.21
N ILE A 10 -1.44 -9.26 -9.05
CA ILE A 10 -0.94 -9.74 -7.76
C ILE A 10 0.57 -9.90 -7.83
N CYS A 11 1.27 -9.21 -6.96
CA CYS A 11 2.71 -9.32 -6.79
C CYS A 11 3.03 -9.85 -5.39
N ILE A 12 3.45 -11.12 -5.30
CA ILE A 12 4.04 -11.67 -4.08
C ILE A 12 5.54 -11.44 -4.18
N MET A 13 6.09 -10.66 -3.26
CA MET A 13 7.47 -10.21 -3.34
C MET A 13 8.45 -11.32 -2.96
N ASP A 14 9.40 -11.59 -3.82
CA ASP A 14 10.47 -12.57 -3.59
C ASP A 14 11.84 -11.89 -3.54
N HIS A 15 12.15 -11.29 -2.38
CA HIS A 15 13.43 -10.63 -2.17
C HIS A 15 14.06 -11.07 -0.83
N PRO A 16 15.31 -11.52 -0.79
CA PRO A 16 15.91 -12.09 0.43
C PRO A 16 15.98 -11.10 1.60
N LEU A 17 16.24 -9.83 1.35
CA LEU A 17 16.23 -8.80 2.39
C LEU A 17 14.83 -8.58 2.98
N LEU A 18 13.80 -8.60 2.16
CA LEU A 18 12.42 -8.48 2.61
C LEU A 18 12.03 -9.67 3.49
N LYS A 19 12.30 -10.89 3.01
CA LYS A 19 12.08 -12.14 3.77
C LYS A 19 12.79 -12.13 5.12
N HIS A 20 14.05 -11.67 5.14
CA HIS A 20 14.83 -11.55 6.38
C HIS A 20 14.15 -10.59 7.38
N LYS A 21 13.75 -9.40 6.93
CA LYS A 21 13.09 -8.42 7.78
C LYS A 21 11.72 -8.90 8.29
N ILE A 22 10.95 -9.57 7.44
CA ILE A 22 9.67 -10.18 7.86
C ILE A 22 9.91 -11.30 8.88
N SER A 23 10.97 -12.10 8.73
CA SER A 23 11.32 -13.12 9.72
C SER A 23 11.65 -12.50 11.09
N LEU A 24 12.40 -11.39 11.13
CA LEU A 24 12.67 -10.64 12.35
C LEU A 24 11.38 -10.03 12.92
N LEU A 25 10.52 -9.47 12.08
CA LEU A 25 9.22 -8.90 12.49
C LEU A 25 8.34 -9.94 13.19
N ARG A 26 8.39 -11.19 12.73
CA ARG A 26 7.57 -12.32 13.26
C ARG A 26 8.15 -12.95 14.53
N ASP A 27 9.38 -12.66 14.90
CA ASP A 27 9.98 -13.22 16.12
C ASP A 27 9.26 -12.64 17.35
N LYS A 28 8.70 -13.50 18.18
CA LYS A 28 8.03 -13.11 19.43
C LYS A 28 8.92 -12.31 20.41
N ARG A 29 10.23 -12.35 20.21
CA ARG A 29 11.21 -11.62 21.01
C ARG A 29 11.45 -10.19 20.51
N THR A 30 10.99 -9.86 19.32
CA THR A 30 11.13 -8.52 18.74
C THR A 30 10.38 -7.50 19.58
N GLY A 31 11.13 -6.56 20.15
CA GLY A 31 10.58 -5.50 21.00
C GLY A 31 9.80 -4.47 20.19
N THR A 32 8.93 -3.71 20.89
CA THR A 32 8.04 -2.73 20.22
C THR A 32 8.77 -1.71 19.35
N ASN A 33 9.94 -1.23 19.80
CA ASN A 33 10.71 -0.24 19.04
C ASN A 33 11.28 -0.84 17.75
N GLU A 34 11.84 -2.03 17.84
CA GLU A 34 12.38 -2.77 16.71
C GLU A 34 11.26 -3.15 15.72
N PHE A 35 10.12 -3.62 16.23
CA PHE A 35 8.93 -3.92 15.43
C PHE A 35 8.51 -2.71 14.57
N ARG A 36 8.43 -1.52 15.15
CA ARG A 36 8.07 -0.30 14.40
C ARG A 36 9.07 0.03 13.31
N LYS A 37 10.38 -0.10 13.60
CA LYS A 37 11.43 0.10 12.57
C LYS A 37 11.33 -0.91 11.44
N LEU A 38 11.10 -2.18 11.77
CA LEU A 38 10.94 -3.22 10.76
C LEU A 38 9.72 -2.97 9.87
N VAL A 39 8.59 -2.55 10.45
CA VAL A 39 7.40 -2.16 9.66
C VAL A 39 7.73 -1.03 8.69
N GLU A 40 8.42 0.01 9.13
CA GLU A 40 8.84 1.14 8.29
C GLU A 40 9.78 0.69 7.17
N GLU A 41 10.82 -0.08 7.49
CA GLU A 41 11.81 -0.58 6.53
C GLU A 41 11.19 -1.53 5.51
N ILE A 42 10.32 -2.45 5.94
CA ILE A 42 9.58 -3.35 5.06
C ILE A 42 8.69 -2.54 4.13
N SER A 43 7.93 -1.58 4.67
CA SER A 43 7.03 -0.75 3.87
C SER A 43 7.76 0.12 2.84
N MET A 44 9.00 0.55 3.13
CA MET A 44 9.85 1.22 2.16
C MET A 44 10.21 0.28 1.00
N LEU A 45 10.62 -0.96 1.29
CA LEU A 45 10.96 -1.95 0.26
C LEU A 45 9.73 -2.31 -0.59
N GLU A 46 8.59 -2.52 0.04
CA GLU A 46 7.32 -2.78 -0.65
C GLU A 46 6.88 -1.59 -1.50
N GLY A 47 7.00 -0.38 -0.96
CA GLY A 47 6.72 0.86 -1.67
C GLY A 47 7.60 1.03 -2.91
N PHE A 48 8.89 0.69 -2.83
CA PHE A 48 9.80 0.72 -3.97
C PHE A 48 9.32 -0.19 -5.11
N VAL A 49 8.88 -1.40 -4.80
CA VAL A 49 8.33 -2.34 -5.79
C VAL A 49 6.98 -1.86 -6.30
N ALA A 50 6.07 -1.46 -5.39
CA ALA A 50 4.73 -1.03 -5.76
C ALA A 50 4.69 0.25 -6.62
N LEU A 51 5.74 1.07 -6.55
CA LEU A 51 5.84 2.33 -7.30
C LEU A 51 6.75 2.23 -8.53
N SER A 52 7.18 1.03 -8.93
CA SER A 52 8.10 0.80 -10.06
C SER A 52 7.53 1.20 -11.43
N ASP A 53 6.22 1.34 -11.55
CA ASP A 53 5.50 1.73 -12.77
C ASP A 53 5.02 3.19 -12.77
N LEU A 54 5.55 4.02 -11.86
CA LEU A 54 5.24 5.45 -11.89
C LEU A 54 5.66 6.07 -13.22
N PRO A 55 4.76 6.84 -13.85
CA PRO A 55 5.10 7.53 -15.09
C PRO A 55 6.18 8.57 -14.86
N THR A 56 7.08 8.70 -15.83
CA THR A 56 8.11 9.73 -15.86
C THR A 56 7.94 10.63 -17.07
N GLU A 57 8.43 11.87 -16.95
CA GLU A 57 8.51 12.84 -18.03
C GLU A 57 9.92 13.45 -18.05
N ASP A 58 10.41 13.75 -19.24
CA ASP A 58 11.71 14.39 -19.37
C ASP A 58 11.59 15.88 -19.07
N VAL A 59 12.39 16.34 -18.10
CA VAL A 59 12.47 17.76 -17.70
C VAL A 59 13.88 18.26 -17.88
N GLU A 60 14.00 19.54 -18.22
CA GLU A 60 15.28 20.23 -18.26
C GLU A 60 15.81 20.44 -16.84
N VAL A 61 17.00 19.95 -16.58
CA VAL A 61 17.69 20.08 -15.29
C VAL A 61 19.07 20.69 -15.51
N GLU A 62 19.36 21.76 -14.80
CA GLU A 62 20.68 22.36 -14.73
C GLU A 62 21.54 21.57 -13.75
N THR A 63 22.58 20.92 -14.28
CA THR A 63 23.59 20.22 -13.47
C THR A 63 24.83 21.07 -13.29
N PRO A 64 25.76 20.72 -12.40
CA PRO A 64 27.01 21.46 -12.25
C PRO A 64 27.90 21.54 -13.50
N ILE A 65 27.62 20.69 -14.52
CA ILE A 65 28.43 20.60 -15.74
C ILE A 65 27.67 21.19 -16.93
N GLU A 66 26.42 20.81 -17.14
CA GLU A 66 25.60 21.25 -18.27
C GLU A 66 24.10 21.11 -17.97
N THR A 67 23.29 21.78 -18.75
CA THR A 67 21.84 21.60 -18.76
C THR A 67 21.49 20.41 -19.64
N CYS A 68 20.71 19.46 -19.11
CA CYS A 68 20.32 18.26 -19.83
C CYS A 68 18.88 17.84 -19.52
N MET A 69 18.29 17.06 -20.44
CA MET A 69 16.97 16.43 -20.21
C MET A 69 17.14 15.19 -19.36
N THR A 70 16.38 15.09 -18.28
CA THR A 70 16.42 13.94 -17.37
C THR A 70 14.99 13.48 -17.01
N PRO A 71 14.77 12.17 -16.79
CA PRO A 71 13.48 11.65 -16.39
C PRO A 71 13.17 12.03 -14.94
N MET A 72 12.00 12.62 -14.73
CA MET A 72 11.44 12.89 -13.41
C MET A 72 10.03 12.28 -13.31
N ILE A 73 9.59 11.97 -12.08
CA ILE A 73 8.24 11.44 -11.87
C ILE A 73 7.23 12.47 -12.37
N ALA A 74 6.39 12.04 -13.33
CA ALA A 74 5.36 12.86 -13.93
C ALA A 74 4.23 13.17 -12.94
N GLY A 75 3.92 14.45 -12.77
CA GLY A 75 2.82 14.90 -11.93
C GLY A 75 3.11 14.81 -10.43
N ARG A 76 2.16 15.28 -9.61
CA ARG A 76 2.28 15.30 -8.13
C ARG A 76 1.10 14.58 -7.49
N LYS A 77 0.79 13.37 -7.97
CA LYS A 77 -0.54 12.81 -7.72
C LYS A 77 -0.49 11.47 -6.97
N LEU A 78 0.40 11.33 -5.99
CA LEU A 78 0.40 10.18 -5.10
C LEU A 78 -0.36 10.48 -3.81
N ALA A 79 -1.15 9.51 -3.34
CA ALA A 79 -1.77 9.51 -2.03
C ALA A 79 -1.48 8.21 -1.31
N VAL A 80 -1.08 8.27 -0.04
CA VAL A 80 -0.97 7.11 0.85
C VAL A 80 -2.17 7.11 1.78
N VAL A 81 -2.89 6.00 1.82
CA VAL A 81 -4.13 5.88 2.60
C VAL A 81 -4.05 4.64 3.50
N PRO A 82 -3.57 4.80 4.75
CA PRO A 82 -3.58 3.70 5.70
C PRO A 82 -5.00 3.36 6.15
N ILE A 83 -5.27 2.05 6.27
CA ILE A 83 -6.44 1.57 7.00
C ILE A 83 -6.14 1.69 8.49
N LEU A 84 -6.88 2.54 9.16
CA LEU A 84 -6.69 2.84 10.57
C LEU A 84 -7.05 1.61 11.42
N ARG A 85 -6.32 1.32 12.43
CA ARG A 85 -5.12 2.03 12.95
C ARG A 85 -3.81 1.41 12.48
N ALA A 86 -3.81 0.08 12.15
CA ALA A 86 -2.60 -0.69 11.88
C ALA A 86 -1.78 -0.18 10.69
N GLY A 87 -2.44 0.23 9.61
CA GLY A 87 -1.79 0.76 8.40
C GLY A 87 -0.93 2.01 8.61
N LEU A 88 -1.16 2.77 9.71
CA LEU A 88 -0.35 3.95 10.03
C LEU A 88 1.15 3.66 10.16
N GLY A 89 1.50 2.48 10.66
CA GLY A 89 2.90 2.10 10.82
C GLY A 89 3.67 1.99 9.50
N MET A 90 2.97 1.78 8.40
CA MET A 90 3.57 1.64 7.06
C MET A 90 3.81 2.98 6.35
N VAL A 91 3.11 4.03 6.75
CA VAL A 91 3.15 5.33 6.07
C VAL A 91 4.54 5.95 6.03
N PRO A 92 5.33 5.98 7.14
CA PRO A 92 6.66 6.57 7.11
C PRO A 92 7.59 5.96 6.06
N GLY A 93 7.57 4.63 5.89
CA GLY A 93 8.39 3.93 4.91
C GLY A 93 8.09 4.35 3.46
N ILE A 94 6.82 4.50 3.12
CA ILE A 94 6.42 4.95 1.78
C ILE A 94 6.74 6.44 1.58
N LEU A 95 6.51 7.28 2.60
CA LEU A 95 6.85 8.71 2.53
C LEU A 95 8.34 8.97 2.43
N ALA A 96 9.19 8.08 2.95
CA ALA A 96 10.63 8.18 2.76
C ALA A 96 11.05 8.12 1.29
N LEU A 97 10.31 7.35 0.45
CA LEU A 97 10.51 7.29 -1.00
C LEU A 97 9.87 8.46 -1.74
N THR A 98 8.71 8.91 -1.27
CA THR A 98 7.89 9.92 -1.95
C THR A 98 7.42 10.99 -0.96
N PRO A 99 8.33 11.90 -0.49
CA PRO A 99 8.01 12.88 0.56
C PRO A 99 6.90 13.88 0.18
N SER A 100 6.64 14.05 -1.12
CA SER A 100 5.58 14.93 -1.64
C SER A 100 4.20 14.26 -1.69
N ALA A 101 4.09 12.97 -1.38
CA ALA A 101 2.82 12.27 -1.35
C ALA A 101 1.88 12.87 -0.30
N LYS A 102 0.60 12.94 -0.62
CA LYS A 102 -0.42 13.34 0.35
C LYS A 102 -0.88 12.13 1.16
N VAL A 103 -1.17 12.34 2.43
CA VAL A 103 -1.71 11.27 3.29
C VAL A 103 -3.20 11.49 3.48
N GLY A 104 -3.99 10.48 3.16
CA GLY A 104 -5.38 10.35 3.55
C GLY A 104 -5.51 9.34 4.68
N HIS A 105 -6.68 9.22 5.27
CA HIS A 105 -6.94 8.24 6.31
C HIS A 105 -8.33 7.65 6.14
N ILE A 106 -8.44 6.35 6.33
CA ILE A 106 -9.72 5.67 6.34
C ILE A 106 -9.81 4.77 7.57
N GLY A 107 -10.87 4.92 8.34
CA GLY A 107 -11.16 4.12 9.52
C GLY A 107 -12.45 3.36 9.35
N MET A 108 -12.36 2.04 9.52
CA MET A 108 -13.47 1.12 9.41
C MET A 108 -13.56 0.29 10.69
N TYR A 109 -14.77 -0.02 11.13
CA TYR A 109 -15.02 -1.06 12.11
C TYR A 109 -16.20 -1.92 11.66
N ARG A 110 -16.35 -3.09 12.25
CA ARG A 110 -17.54 -3.90 12.06
C ARG A 110 -18.51 -3.63 13.19
N ASP A 111 -19.72 -3.33 12.83
CA ASP A 111 -20.82 -3.25 13.79
C ASP A 111 -20.97 -4.59 14.51
N GLU A 112 -21.08 -4.57 15.84
CA GLU A 112 -21.11 -5.79 16.65
C GLU A 112 -22.42 -6.57 16.52
N GLU A 113 -23.52 -5.94 16.13
CA GLU A 113 -24.82 -6.55 15.99
C GLU A 113 -25.11 -7.01 14.54
N THR A 114 -24.80 -6.14 13.56
CA THR A 114 -25.10 -6.40 12.15
C THR A 114 -23.96 -7.06 11.39
N PHE A 115 -22.73 -6.99 11.93
CA PHE A 115 -21.48 -7.38 11.27
C PHE A 115 -21.20 -6.61 9.97
N GLU A 116 -21.95 -5.55 9.70
CA GLU A 116 -21.74 -4.68 8.55
C GLU A 116 -20.52 -3.76 8.77
N PRO A 117 -19.77 -3.44 7.69
CA PRO A 117 -18.66 -2.51 7.78
C PRO A 117 -19.19 -1.08 7.94
N VAL A 118 -18.72 -0.39 8.95
CA VAL A 118 -19.06 1.01 9.24
C VAL A 118 -17.82 1.88 9.11
N GLU A 119 -17.92 2.90 8.25
CA GLU A 119 -16.93 3.97 8.16
C GLU A 119 -17.11 4.92 9.33
N TYR A 120 -16.12 5.03 10.21
CA TYR A 120 -16.14 6.02 11.29
C TYR A 120 -15.26 7.23 10.99
N PHE A 121 -14.36 7.11 10.01
CA PHE A 121 -13.51 8.22 9.59
C PHE A 121 -13.05 8.02 8.14
N CYS A 122 -13.25 9.05 7.32
CA CYS A 122 -12.69 9.10 5.97
C CYS A 122 -12.27 10.53 5.63
N LYS A 123 -10.99 10.74 5.45
CA LYS A 123 -10.46 12.02 4.99
C LYS A 123 -9.41 11.77 3.91
N LEU A 124 -9.79 11.97 2.67
CA LEU A 124 -8.94 11.77 1.50
C LEU A 124 -8.44 13.11 0.94
N PRO A 125 -7.21 13.16 0.42
CA PRO A 125 -6.68 14.37 -0.21
C PRO A 125 -7.39 14.67 -1.53
N LYS A 126 -7.76 15.92 -1.73
CA LYS A 126 -8.42 16.38 -2.95
C LYS A 126 -7.42 16.92 -3.98
N PRO A 127 -7.66 16.72 -5.28
CA PRO A 127 -8.61 15.79 -5.88
C PRO A 127 -8.10 14.36 -5.76
N ILE A 128 -8.91 13.41 -5.27
CA ILE A 128 -8.51 12.01 -5.08
C ILE A 128 -8.58 11.21 -6.39
N GLU A 129 -9.49 11.60 -7.28
CA GLU A 129 -9.75 10.98 -8.59
C GLU A 129 -8.57 11.08 -9.56
N GLU A 130 -7.65 11.99 -9.30
CA GLU A 130 -6.45 12.23 -10.11
C GLU A 130 -5.19 11.58 -9.52
N ARG A 131 -5.32 10.86 -8.38
CA ARG A 131 -4.18 10.33 -7.66
C ARG A 131 -4.03 8.82 -7.85
N LEU A 132 -2.77 8.37 -7.90
CA LEU A 132 -2.45 6.99 -7.58
C LEU A 132 -2.56 6.85 -6.05
N ILE A 133 -3.39 5.92 -5.61
CA ILE A 133 -3.70 5.71 -4.20
C ILE A 133 -3.02 4.42 -3.74
N VAL A 134 -2.11 4.54 -2.78
CA VAL A 134 -1.48 3.40 -2.11
C VAL A 134 -2.19 3.18 -0.78
N VAL A 135 -3.01 2.14 -0.73
CA VAL A 135 -3.69 1.69 0.49
C VAL A 135 -2.78 0.77 1.26
N THR A 136 -2.58 1.01 2.55
CA THR A 136 -1.68 0.22 3.38
C THR A 136 -2.40 -0.43 4.56
N ASP A 137 -2.16 -1.72 4.74
CA ASP A 137 -2.56 -2.50 5.92
C ASP A 137 -1.52 -3.60 6.16
N PRO A 138 -0.90 -3.73 7.33
CA PRO A 138 0.17 -4.71 7.53
C PRO A 138 -0.29 -6.17 7.42
N MET A 139 -1.57 -6.46 7.59
CA MET A 139 -2.08 -7.84 7.60
C MET A 139 -3.37 -7.98 6.80
N LEU A 140 -3.29 -8.70 5.68
CA LEU A 140 -4.44 -9.10 4.88
C LEU A 140 -4.90 -10.51 5.31
N ALA A 141 -5.71 -10.60 6.36
CA ALA A 141 -6.21 -11.87 6.88
C ALA A 141 -7.42 -12.38 6.08
N THR A 142 -8.63 -11.94 6.40
CA THR A 142 -9.87 -12.35 5.71
C THR A 142 -10.24 -11.46 4.54
N GLY A 143 -9.54 -10.35 4.32
CA GLY A 143 -9.78 -9.39 3.26
C GLY A 143 -10.93 -8.41 3.49
N GLY A 144 -11.75 -8.59 4.52
CA GLY A 144 -12.94 -7.77 4.73
C GLY A 144 -12.63 -6.28 4.87
N SER A 145 -11.74 -5.89 5.79
CA SER A 145 -11.38 -4.48 6.00
C SER A 145 -10.77 -3.82 4.77
N ALA A 146 -9.93 -4.55 4.02
CA ALA A 146 -9.33 -4.06 2.78
C ALA A 146 -10.39 -3.82 1.70
N ILE A 147 -11.33 -4.76 1.51
CA ILE A 147 -12.44 -4.63 0.56
C ILE A 147 -13.30 -3.42 0.91
N ASP A 148 -13.70 -3.30 2.17
CA ASP A 148 -14.57 -2.24 2.63
C ASP A 148 -13.89 -0.86 2.49
N ALA A 149 -12.61 -0.75 2.85
CA ALA A 149 -11.83 0.47 2.68
C ALA A 149 -11.71 0.88 1.21
N ILE A 150 -11.42 -0.06 0.31
CA ILE A 150 -11.33 0.20 -1.13
C ILE A 150 -12.69 0.60 -1.71
N ASN A 151 -13.77 -0.04 -1.28
CA ASN A 151 -15.14 0.36 -1.65
C ASN A 151 -15.40 1.83 -1.30
N GLN A 152 -15.04 2.25 -0.09
CA GLN A 152 -15.22 3.64 0.34
C GLN A 152 -14.32 4.60 -0.44
N ILE A 153 -13.05 4.25 -0.69
CA ILE A 153 -12.16 5.07 -1.51
C ILE A 153 -12.75 5.27 -2.92
N LYS A 154 -13.27 4.20 -3.54
CA LYS A 154 -13.94 4.28 -4.85
C LYS A 154 -15.20 5.13 -4.80
N LYS A 155 -16.01 5.00 -3.74
CA LYS A 155 -17.19 5.84 -3.52
C LYS A 155 -16.86 7.33 -3.42
N HIS A 156 -15.69 7.67 -2.87
CA HIS A 156 -15.17 9.04 -2.81
C HIS A 156 -14.45 9.48 -4.09
N GLY A 157 -14.44 8.68 -5.15
CA GLY A 157 -13.92 9.01 -6.47
C GLY A 157 -12.52 8.48 -6.77
N GLY A 158 -11.89 7.71 -5.87
CA GLY A 158 -10.60 7.05 -6.12
C GLY A 158 -10.69 6.03 -7.24
N LYS A 159 -9.75 6.12 -8.21
CA LYS A 159 -9.78 5.30 -9.44
C LYS A 159 -8.60 4.36 -9.55
N THR A 160 -7.40 4.86 -9.36
CA THR A 160 -6.16 4.09 -9.50
C THR A 160 -5.67 3.71 -8.13
N ILE A 161 -5.81 2.43 -7.77
CA ILE A 161 -5.56 1.95 -6.41
C ILE A 161 -4.57 0.80 -6.44
N LYS A 162 -3.60 0.87 -5.55
CA LYS A 162 -2.69 -0.20 -5.19
C LYS A 162 -2.88 -0.53 -3.71
N PHE A 163 -2.93 -1.81 -3.39
CA PHE A 163 -2.99 -2.29 -2.01
C PHE A 163 -1.65 -2.93 -1.64
N VAL A 164 -1.09 -2.55 -0.50
CA VAL A 164 0.22 -3.04 -0.02
C VAL A 164 0.05 -3.61 1.38
N CYS A 165 0.48 -4.86 1.59
CA CYS A 165 0.47 -5.49 2.91
C CYS A 165 1.72 -6.34 3.14
N ILE A 166 2.18 -6.36 4.40
CA ILE A 166 3.39 -7.09 4.80
C ILE A 166 3.14 -8.60 4.75
N ILE A 167 2.02 -9.04 5.31
CA ILE A 167 1.63 -10.46 5.34
C ILE A 167 0.22 -10.60 4.80
N GLY A 168 0.01 -11.55 3.90
CA GLY A 168 -1.28 -11.90 3.35
C GLY A 168 -1.62 -13.38 3.55
N ALA A 169 -2.87 -13.66 3.93
CA ALA A 169 -3.42 -15.01 3.89
C ALA A 169 -4.02 -15.30 2.51
N PRO A 170 -3.89 -16.54 1.96
CA PRO A 170 -4.41 -16.90 0.64
C PRO A 170 -5.90 -16.58 0.45
N GLU A 171 -6.72 -16.88 1.46
CA GLU A 171 -8.15 -16.62 1.43
C GLU A 171 -8.49 -15.12 1.36
N GLY A 172 -7.74 -14.29 2.10
CA GLY A 172 -7.91 -12.83 2.07
C GLY A 172 -7.51 -12.24 0.74
N LEU A 173 -6.39 -12.72 0.18
CA LEU A 173 -5.89 -12.30 -1.12
C LEU A 173 -6.86 -12.66 -2.24
N GLU A 174 -7.34 -13.91 -2.28
CA GLU A 174 -8.33 -14.38 -3.25
C GLU A 174 -9.63 -13.55 -3.16
N LYS A 175 -10.11 -13.29 -1.95
CA LYS A 175 -11.33 -12.53 -1.71
C LYS A 175 -11.19 -11.07 -2.15
N LEU A 176 -10.07 -10.43 -1.81
CA LEU A 176 -9.78 -9.05 -2.21
C LEU A 176 -9.68 -8.92 -3.73
N HIS A 177 -8.93 -9.83 -4.38
CA HIS A 177 -8.78 -9.83 -5.83
C HIS A 177 -10.12 -10.05 -6.57
N LYS A 178 -10.97 -10.96 -6.08
CA LYS A 178 -12.31 -11.17 -6.65
C LYS A 178 -13.22 -9.95 -6.51
N ALA A 179 -13.15 -9.24 -5.38
CA ALA A 179 -13.96 -8.05 -5.14
C ALA A 179 -13.47 -6.84 -5.96
N HIS A 180 -12.15 -6.74 -6.16
CA HIS A 180 -11.49 -5.63 -6.83
C HIS A 180 -10.43 -6.10 -7.82
N PRO A 181 -10.83 -6.68 -8.97
CA PRO A 181 -9.88 -7.19 -9.97
C PRO A 181 -9.08 -6.10 -10.67
N ASP A 182 -9.48 -4.85 -10.52
CA ASP A 182 -8.82 -3.64 -11.03
C ASP A 182 -7.75 -3.07 -10.09
N VAL A 183 -7.63 -3.61 -8.87
CA VAL A 183 -6.65 -3.18 -7.87
C VAL A 183 -5.39 -4.03 -7.97
N GLN A 184 -4.24 -3.37 -8.04
CA GLN A 184 -2.95 -4.05 -7.94
C GLN A 184 -2.64 -4.33 -6.47
N ILE A 185 -2.29 -5.58 -6.17
CA ILE A 185 -2.06 -6.06 -4.80
C ILE A 185 -0.61 -6.47 -4.66
N TYR A 186 0.07 -5.92 -3.66
CA TYR A 186 1.46 -6.20 -3.33
C TYR A 186 1.53 -6.82 -1.94
N VAL A 187 2.14 -7.99 -1.85
CA VAL A 187 2.22 -8.79 -0.61
C VAL A 187 3.69 -9.10 -0.33
N GLY A 188 4.17 -8.73 0.84
CA GLY A 188 5.54 -9.02 1.25
C GLY A 188 5.78 -10.52 1.45
N GLN A 189 4.86 -11.20 2.12
CA GLN A 189 4.88 -12.65 2.30
C GLN A 189 3.46 -13.20 2.32
N LEU A 190 3.25 -14.28 1.59
CA LEU A 190 2.02 -15.07 1.65
C LEU A 190 2.21 -16.18 2.70
N ASP A 191 1.25 -16.32 3.63
CA ASP A 191 1.24 -17.35 4.68
C ASP A 191 0.39 -18.55 4.31
#